data_871424501ea73dbd442345007ea0b9e4
#
_entry.id   871424501ea73dbd442345007ea0b9e4
#
_cell.length_a   1.000
_cell.length_b   1.000
_cell.length_c   1.000
_cell.angle_alpha   90.00
_cell.angle_beta   90.00
_cell.angle_gamma   90.00
#
_symmetry.space_group_name_H-M   'P 1'
#
loop_
_entity.id
_entity.type
_entity.pdbx_description
1 polymer ?
#
loop_
_entity_poly.entity_id
_entity_poly.type
_entity_poly.pdbx_seq_one_letter_code
_entity_poly.pdbx_strand_id
1 'polypeptide(L)'
;MTDTLNAAEAALDAAQAVVDAGIAQLAAHGIDANQVLAYDVAHAAAAVQTGRGLLTYGSKGSLEADLTAAFVADAVAEIAAKVFGRESEWGITNTALDGTREFLASYRSSEFLAGLAGKDGPRHLDDDFEMVQDAFRRFAEEKLVPIAEHIHRENGDIPEDIITGLAEMGAFGLSIAEEYGGFATGGESDYIAMVVATEELSRGSLGAGGSLITRPEILARALEAGGTEEQKHEWLPRLATAEIMNAVAVTEPDFGSDVAGVKVTATQTELDGVDGYVITGVKTWCTFGARGDVLMLLARTDPDRSIGHRGLSMFIVPKLRGDGHGFVIEQSEMDGPGSGKMEGRPIDTIGYRGMHSYEISLENWFVPATNLIGGEGGKGRGFYYQMAGFENGRLQTAARAIGVMQAAYEAAKDYAENRVVFGKPIGDYQLTRAKLARMAVLIQAARQFSFEVAKLMAKGEGRLEASMVKAYVCKAAEWVTREAMQIHGGMGYAEEYDVSRYFVDARVLSIFEGADETLCLKVIARQLVDEHNQRNAAGA
;
A
#
# COMPACT_ATOMS: atom_id res chain seq x y z
N MET A 1 -27.37 -19.85 0.59
CA MET A 1 -26.85 -18.48 0.59
C MET A 1 -27.16 -17.73 1.88
N THR A 2 -28.40 -17.40 2.20
CA THR A 2 -28.76 -16.67 3.43
C THR A 2 -28.27 -17.39 4.71
N ASP A 3 -28.48 -18.68 4.85
CA ASP A 3 -28.01 -19.45 6.01
C ASP A 3 -26.46 -19.47 6.11
N THR A 4 -25.77 -19.55 4.98
CA THR A 4 -24.30 -19.50 4.92
C THR A 4 -23.78 -18.16 5.43
N LEU A 5 -24.38 -17.05 4.98
CA LEU A 5 -23.97 -15.71 5.40
C LEU A 5 -24.32 -15.41 6.85
N ASN A 6 -25.48 -15.83 7.33
CA ASN A 6 -25.85 -15.69 8.75
C ASN A 6 -24.86 -16.47 9.66
N ALA A 7 -24.42 -17.65 9.22
CA ALA A 7 -23.42 -18.42 9.97
C ALA A 7 -22.04 -17.76 9.92
N ALA A 8 -21.66 -17.16 8.78
CA ALA A 8 -20.43 -16.39 8.66
C ALA A 8 -20.44 -15.12 9.54
N GLU A 9 -21.56 -14.40 9.56
CA GLU A 9 -21.76 -13.22 10.41
C GLU A 9 -21.66 -13.60 11.91
N ALA A 10 -22.33 -14.66 12.33
CA ALA A 10 -22.23 -15.14 13.71
C ALA A 10 -20.79 -15.55 14.10
N ALA A 11 -20.04 -16.14 13.17
CA ALA A 11 -18.64 -16.47 13.39
C ALA A 11 -17.75 -15.21 13.50
N LEU A 12 -18.03 -14.18 12.69
CA LEU A 12 -17.36 -12.87 12.80
C LEU A 12 -17.71 -12.17 14.11
N ASP A 13 -18.96 -12.27 14.60
CA ASP A 13 -19.35 -11.68 15.89
C ASP A 13 -18.62 -12.34 17.06
N ALA A 14 -18.45 -13.66 17.02
CA ALA A 14 -17.64 -14.37 18.01
C ALA A 14 -16.16 -13.94 17.97
N ALA A 15 -15.60 -13.79 16.76
CA ALA A 15 -14.23 -13.31 16.58
C ALA A 15 -14.07 -11.84 17.03
N GLN A 16 -15.06 -10.99 16.74
CA GLN A 16 -15.06 -9.60 17.20
C GLN A 16 -15.06 -9.51 18.73
N ALA A 17 -15.84 -10.35 19.42
CA ALA A 17 -15.83 -10.38 20.88
C ALA A 17 -14.45 -10.73 21.45
N VAL A 18 -13.68 -11.61 20.79
CA VAL A 18 -12.29 -11.91 21.15
C VAL A 18 -11.38 -10.70 20.93
N VAL A 19 -11.53 -10.01 19.80
CA VAL A 19 -10.79 -8.78 19.49
C VAL A 19 -11.09 -7.70 20.53
N ASP A 20 -12.36 -7.48 20.87
CA ASP A 20 -12.80 -6.48 21.84
C ASP A 20 -12.23 -6.76 23.24
N ALA A 21 -12.17 -8.02 23.65
CA ALA A 21 -11.52 -8.41 24.90
C ALA A 21 -10.02 -8.11 24.88
N GLY A 22 -9.32 -8.42 23.78
CA GLY A 22 -7.90 -8.07 23.60
C GLY A 22 -7.66 -6.56 23.64
N ILE A 23 -8.54 -5.76 23.02
CA ILE A 23 -8.48 -4.29 23.09
C ILE A 23 -8.64 -3.81 24.53
N ALA A 24 -9.57 -4.39 25.31
CA ALA A 24 -9.77 -4.04 26.71
C ALA A 24 -8.51 -4.35 27.56
N GLN A 25 -7.82 -5.47 27.29
CA GLN A 25 -6.53 -5.77 27.94
C GLN A 25 -5.45 -4.73 27.61
N LEU A 26 -5.36 -4.32 26.35
CA LEU A 26 -4.41 -3.29 25.91
C LEU A 26 -4.74 -1.92 26.51
N ALA A 27 -6.02 -1.57 26.63
CA ALA A 27 -6.45 -0.34 27.29
C ALA A 27 -6.09 -0.31 28.77
N ALA A 28 -6.20 -1.46 29.47
CA ALA A 28 -5.87 -1.59 30.88
C ALA A 28 -4.36 -1.64 31.17
N HIS A 29 -3.57 -2.26 30.29
CA HIS A 29 -2.17 -2.59 30.59
C HIS A 29 -1.15 -1.87 29.69
N GLY A 30 -1.61 -1.14 28.67
CA GLY A 30 -0.78 -0.36 27.75
C GLY A 30 -0.20 -1.18 26.59
N ILE A 31 -0.12 -0.54 25.42
CA ILE A 31 0.35 -1.16 24.16
C ILE A 31 1.85 -1.46 24.20
N ASP A 32 2.67 -0.49 24.66
CA ASP A 32 4.13 -0.60 24.58
C ASP A 32 4.70 -1.72 25.46
N ALA A 33 4.00 -2.08 26.53
CA ALA A 33 4.34 -3.23 27.39
C ALA A 33 3.81 -4.57 26.86
N ASN A 34 2.83 -4.55 25.95
CA ASN A 34 2.12 -5.72 25.44
C ASN A 34 2.12 -5.78 23.91
N GLN A 35 3.27 -5.54 23.27
CA GLN A 35 3.38 -5.39 21.81
C GLN A 35 2.98 -6.65 21.03
N VAL A 36 3.23 -7.85 21.57
CA VAL A 36 2.83 -9.11 20.91
C VAL A 36 1.31 -9.22 20.84
N LEU A 37 0.62 -8.95 21.97
CA LEU A 37 -0.84 -8.91 21.99
C LEU A 37 -1.38 -7.81 21.06
N ALA A 38 -0.80 -6.61 21.11
CA ALA A 38 -1.22 -5.49 20.29
C ALA A 38 -1.09 -5.77 18.78
N TYR A 39 0.00 -6.42 18.37
CA TYR A 39 0.22 -6.85 16.99
C TYR A 39 -0.83 -7.89 16.56
N ASP A 40 -1.07 -8.89 17.38
CA ASP A 40 -2.05 -9.94 17.11
C ASP A 40 -3.48 -9.39 17.08
N VAL A 41 -3.85 -8.49 18.00
CA VAL A 41 -5.16 -7.81 18.03
C VAL A 41 -5.36 -6.95 16.77
N ALA A 42 -4.34 -6.21 16.34
CA ALA A 42 -4.42 -5.38 15.13
C ALA A 42 -4.70 -6.23 13.88
N HIS A 43 -3.98 -7.33 13.70
CA HIS A 43 -4.21 -8.25 12.57
C HIS A 43 -5.55 -8.99 12.68
N ALA A 44 -5.97 -9.38 13.88
CA ALA A 44 -7.27 -10.00 14.11
C ALA A 44 -8.42 -9.04 13.78
N ALA A 45 -8.32 -7.78 14.21
CA ALA A 45 -9.28 -6.73 13.88
C ALA A 45 -9.35 -6.49 12.36
N ALA A 46 -8.21 -6.42 11.67
CA ALA A 46 -8.15 -6.28 10.23
C ALA A 46 -8.81 -7.46 9.50
N ALA A 47 -8.58 -8.70 9.97
CA ALA A 47 -9.20 -9.90 9.39
C ALA A 47 -10.73 -9.91 9.60
N VAL A 48 -11.21 -9.55 10.79
CA VAL A 48 -12.66 -9.43 11.08
C VAL A 48 -13.29 -8.35 10.20
N GLN A 49 -12.66 -7.17 10.09
CA GLN A 49 -13.18 -6.08 9.27
C GLN A 49 -13.22 -6.46 7.78
N THR A 50 -12.19 -7.16 7.27
CA THR A 50 -12.19 -7.73 5.92
C THR A 50 -13.36 -8.68 5.72
N GLY A 51 -13.62 -9.58 6.69
CA GLY A 51 -14.76 -10.51 6.65
C GLY A 51 -16.10 -9.79 6.62
N ARG A 52 -16.26 -8.72 7.39
CA ARG A 52 -17.50 -7.91 7.37
C ARG A 52 -17.73 -7.23 6.02
N GLY A 53 -16.69 -6.68 5.40
CA GLY A 53 -16.78 -6.14 4.04
C GLY A 53 -17.23 -7.20 3.02
N LEU A 54 -16.81 -8.45 3.20
CA LEU A 54 -17.21 -9.56 2.32
C LEU A 54 -18.67 -9.99 2.48
N LEU A 55 -19.35 -9.72 3.57
CA LEU A 55 -20.77 -10.12 3.72
C LEU A 55 -21.64 -9.46 2.63
N THR A 56 -21.39 -8.20 2.31
CA THR A 56 -22.08 -7.50 1.21
C THR A 56 -21.79 -8.17 -0.14
N TYR A 57 -20.55 -8.54 -0.40
CA TYR A 57 -20.17 -9.28 -1.59
C TYR A 57 -20.85 -10.66 -1.63
N GLY A 58 -20.83 -11.40 -0.54
CA GLY A 58 -21.45 -12.70 -0.41
C GLY A 58 -22.96 -12.72 -0.69
N SER A 59 -23.65 -11.59 -0.48
CA SER A 59 -25.09 -11.47 -0.75
C SER A 59 -25.44 -11.42 -2.24
N LYS A 60 -24.45 -11.22 -3.13
CA LYS A 60 -24.66 -11.08 -4.57
C LYS A 60 -24.86 -12.41 -5.31
N GLY A 61 -24.37 -13.53 -4.75
CA GLY A 61 -24.54 -14.84 -5.38
C GLY A 61 -24.08 -16.00 -4.52
N SER A 62 -24.34 -17.24 -4.97
CA SER A 62 -23.97 -18.45 -4.23
C SER A 62 -22.47 -18.68 -4.19
N LEU A 63 -21.75 -18.39 -5.27
CA LEU A 63 -20.29 -18.47 -5.32
C LEU A 63 -19.67 -17.44 -4.39
N GLU A 64 -20.17 -16.21 -4.42
CA GLU A 64 -19.73 -15.12 -3.56
C GLU A 64 -19.95 -15.47 -2.08
N ALA A 65 -21.06 -16.09 -1.74
CA ALA A 65 -21.34 -16.58 -0.39
C ALA A 65 -20.35 -17.68 0.04
N ASP A 66 -20.02 -18.60 -0.86
CA ASP A 66 -19.04 -19.67 -0.59
C ASP A 66 -17.63 -19.11 -0.40
N LEU A 67 -17.21 -18.14 -1.22
CA LEU A 67 -15.92 -17.44 -1.08
C LEU A 67 -15.86 -16.65 0.23
N THR A 68 -16.94 -15.97 0.59
CA THR A 68 -17.07 -15.24 1.87
C THR A 68 -16.95 -16.21 3.06
N ALA A 69 -17.67 -17.33 3.03
CA ALA A 69 -17.63 -18.32 4.10
C ALA A 69 -16.24 -18.97 4.23
N ALA A 70 -15.57 -19.26 3.12
CA ALA A 70 -14.20 -19.78 3.12
C ALA A 70 -13.22 -18.79 3.78
N PHE A 71 -13.32 -17.50 3.42
CA PHE A 71 -12.50 -16.45 4.02
C PHE A 71 -12.73 -16.32 5.52
N VAL A 72 -14.01 -16.17 5.93
CA VAL A 72 -14.37 -16.01 7.34
C VAL A 72 -13.93 -17.21 8.16
N ALA A 73 -14.10 -18.42 7.63
CA ALA A 73 -13.68 -19.63 8.33
C ALA A 73 -12.15 -19.69 8.53
N ASP A 74 -11.35 -19.36 7.52
CA ASP A 74 -9.88 -19.31 7.67
C ASP A 74 -9.46 -18.16 8.62
N ALA A 75 -10.06 -16.97 8.54
CA ALA A 75 -9.77 -15.85 9.43
C ALA A 75 -10.07 -16.17 10.91
N VAL A 76 -11.24 -16.74 11.20
CA VAL A 76 -11.60 -17.14 12.57
C VAL A 76 -10.67 -18.24 13.11
N ALA A 77 -10.26 -19.18 12.26
CA ALA A 77 -9.32 -20.23 12.66
C ALA A 77 -7.91 -19.67 12.95
N GLU A 78 -7.46 -18.67 12.21
CA GLU A 78 -6.18 -17.97 12.46
C GLU A 78 -6.24 -17.21 13.79
N ILE A 79 -7.35 -16.53 14.09
CA ILE A 79 -7.57 -15.88 15.39
C ILE A 79 -7.55 -16.91 16.51
N ALA A 80 -8.24 -18.03 16.35
CA ALA A 80 -8.24 -19.14 17.32
C ALA A 80 -6.81 -19.66 17.58
N ALA A 81 -5.98 -19.78 16.54
CA ALA A 81 -4.59 -20.21 16.68
C ALA A 81 -3.73 -19.19 17.45
N LYS A 82 -3.97 -17.89 17.31
CA LYS A 82 -3.27 -16.82 18.06
C LYS A 82 -3.64 -16.81 19.55
N VAL A 83 -4.86 -17.19 19.84
CA VAL A 83 -5.43 -17.17 21.21
C VAL A 83 -5.09 -18.45 21.98
N PHE A 84 -5.01 -19.59 21.31
CA PHE A 84 -4.83 -20.89 21.94
C PHE A 84 -3.58 -20.95 22.83
N GLY A 85 -3.81 -21.19 24.15
CA GLY A 85 -2.77 -21.17 25.17
C GLY A 85 -2.41 -19.78 25.71
N ARG A 86 -3.11 -18.73 25.23
CA ARG A 86 -2.93 -17.31 25.63
C ARG A 86 -4.25 -16.64 26.01
N GLU A 87 -5.26 -17.42 26.35
CA GLU A 87 -6.63 -16.95 26.61
C GLU A 87 -6.66 -15.88 27.72
N SER A 88 -5.87 -16.09 28.77
CA SER A 88 -5.77 -15.11 29.88
C SER A 88 -5.15 -13.77 29.44
N GLU A 89 -4.19 -13.80 28.51
CA GLU A 89 -3.59 -12.59 27.95
C GLU A 89 -4.59 -11.79 27.11
N TRP A 90 -5.46 -12.49 26.37
CA TRP A 90 -6.55 -11.90 25.60
C TRP A 90 -7.78 -11.52 26.46
N GLY A 91 -7.83 -11.92 27.73
CA GLY A 91 -8.96 -11.66 28.63
C GLY A 91 -10.21 -12.45 28.29
N ILE A 92 -10.08 -13.65 27.74
CA ILE A 92 -11.19 -14.53 27.35
C ILE A 92 -11.10 -15.89 28.03
N THR A 93 -12.16 -16.69 27.89
CA THR A 93 -12.18 -18.11 28.26
C THR A 93 -11.76 -18.99 27.09
N ASN A 94 -11.35 -20.23 27.38
CA ASN A 94 -10.99 -21.23 26.38
C ASN A 94 -12.18 -21.68 25.52
N THR A 95 -13.40 -21.30 25.87
CA THR A 95 -14.65 -21.62 25.14
C THR A 95 -15.16 -20.47 24.27
N ALA A 96 -14.46 -19.32 24.22
CA ALA A 96 -14.94 -18.12 23.55
C ALA A 96 -15.29 -18.31 22.07
N LEU A 97 -14.58 -19.22 21.38
CA LEU A 97 -14.82 -19.55 19.97
C LEU A 97 -15.51 -20.91 19.73
N ASP A 98 -15.98 -21.60 20.78
CA ASP A 98 -16.60 -22.93 20.62
C ASP A 98 -17.85 -22.92 19.71
N GLY A 99 -18.61 -21.82 19.73
CA GLY A 99 -19.79 -21.64 18.87
C GLY A 99 -19.47 -21.60 17.36
N THR A 100 -18.19 -21.41 16.99
CA THR A 100 -17.77 -21.36 15.57
C THR A 100 -17.37 -22.72 14.99
N ARG A 101 -17.27 -23.77 15.81
CA ARG A 101 -16.70 -25.08 15.41
C ARG A 101 -17.40 -25.73 14.23
N GLU A 102 -18.73 -25.72 14.21
CA GLU A 102 -19.51 -26.30 13.12
C GLU A 102 -19.31 -25.54 11.80
N PHE A 103 -19.30 -24.22 11.87
CA PHE A 103 -19.00 -23.37 10.74
C PHE A 103 -17.58 -23.65 10.18
N LEU A 104 -16.56 -23.69 11.05
CA LEU A 104 -15.20 -24.01 10.64
C LEU A 104 -15.08 -25.40 10.03
N ALA A 105 -15.75 -26.40 10.61
CA ALA A 105 -15.73 -27.77 10.09
C ALA A 105 -16.33 -27.85 8.68
N SER A 106 -17.37 -27.09 8.40
CA SER A 106 -18.00 -27.01 7.08
C SER A 106 -17.14 -26.33 6.04
N TYR A 107 -16.72 -25.09 6.31
CA TYR A 107 -16.11 -24.20 5.31
C TYR A 107 -14.57 -24.25 5.27
N ARG A 108 -13.93 -25.03 6.13
CA ARG A 108 -12.50 -25.39 6.07
C ARG A 108 -12.25 -26.83 5.68
N SER A 109 -13.30 -27.61 5.40
CA SER A 109 -13.13 -29.00 4.97
C SER A 109 -12.31 -29.06 3.68
N SER A 110 -11.47 -30.09 3.55
CA SER A 110 -10.62 -30.28 2.37
C SER A 110 -11.45 -30.44 1.09
N GLU A 111 -12.63 -31.03 1.19
CA GLU A 111 -13.56 -31.20 0.08
C GLU A 111 -14.15 -29.87 -0.37
N PHE A 112 -14.64 -29.05 0.56
CA PHE A 112 -15.19 -27.73 0.28
C PHE A 112 -14.14 -26.82 -0.38
N LEU A 113 -12.95 -26.70 0.22
CA LEU A 113 -11.88 -25.87 -0.33
C LEU A 113 -11.43 -26.36 -1.72
N ALA A 114 -11.21 -27.66 -1.91
CA ALA A 114 -10.87 -28.17 -3.23
C ALA A 114 -11.99 -27.95 -4.26
N GLY A 115 -13.24 -27.91 -3.82
CA GLY A 115 -14.41 -27.62 -4.66
C GLY A 115 -14.47 -26.16 -5.16
N LEU A 116 -13.78 -25.25 -4.53
CA LEU A 116 -13.67 -23.83 -4.93
C LEU A 116 -12.55 -23.59 -5.95
N ALA A 117 -11.66 -24.54 -6.21
CA ALA A 117 -10.54 -24.33 -7.13
C ALA A 117 -11.03 -23.94 -8.53
N GLY A 118 -10.45 -22.89 -9.09
CA GLY A 118 -10.81 -22.32 -10.39
C GLY A 118 -12.07 -21.45 -10.39
N LYS A 119 -12.66 -21.20 -9.20
CA LYS A 119 -13.82 -20.33 -9.03
C LYS A 119 -13.36 -18.98 -8.45
N ASP A 120 -12.98 -18.07 -9.32
CA ASP A 120 -12.33 -16.82 -8.92
C ASP A 120 -13.33 -15.77 -8.38
N GLY A 121 -14.62 -15.89 -8.70
CA GLY A 121 -15.68 -14.96 -8.37
C GLY A 121 -15.65 -13.67 -9.19
N PRO A 122 -16.81 -13.08 -9.50
CA PRO A 122 -16.87 -11.80 -10.21
C PRO A 122 -16.44 -10.64 -9.32
N ARG A 123 -15.90 -9.58 -9.91
CA ARG A 123 -15.51 -8.35 -9.19
C ARG A 123 -16.72 -7.49 -8.83
N HIS A 124 -17.80 -7.59 -9.59
CA HIS A 124 -19.00 -6.76 -9.50
C HIS A 124 -18.70 -5.26 -9.62
N LEU A 125 -17.88 -4.91 -10.60
CA LEU A 125 -17.65 -3.52 -11.01
C LEU A 125 -18.86 -3.02 -11.80
N ASP A 126 -19.13 -1.73 -11.71
CA ASP A 126 -20.06 -1.05 -12.60
C ASP A 126 -19.40 -0.85 -13.98
N ASP A 127 -20.19 -0.63 -15.03
CA ASP A 127 -19.74 -0.53 -16.41
C ASP A 127 -18.56 0.45 -16.60
N ASP A 128 -18.58 1.60 -15.92
CA ASP A 128 -17.51 2.61 -15.99
C ASP A 128 -16.19 2.06 -15.43
N PHE A 129 -16.24 1.31 -14.33
CA PHE A 129 -15.04 0.70 -13.74
C PHE A 129 -14.57 -0.52 -14.51
N GLU A 130 -15.46 -1.25 -15.20
CA GLU A 130 -15.07 -2.30 -16.14
C GLU A 130 -14.29 -1.68 -17.31
N MET A 131 -14.70 -0.53 -17.84
CA MET A 131 -13.95 0.20 -18.86
C MET A 131 -12.56 0.64 -18.37
N VAL A 132 -12.47 1.16 -17.15
CA VAL A 132 -11.17 1.50 -16.52
C VAL A 132 -10.31 0.25 -16.41
N GLN A 133 -10.86 -0.84 -15.90
CA GLN A 133 -10.16 -2.13 -15.80
C GLN A 133 -9.61 -2.59 -17.13
N ASP A 134 -10.44 -2.61 -18.18
CA ASP A 134 -10.07 -3.08 -19.51
C ASP A 134 -8.98 -2.22 -20.14
N ALA A 135 -9.05 -0.90 -19.95
CA ALA A 135 -8.05 0.03 -20.48
C ALA A 135 -6.67 -0.20 -19.83
N PHE A 136 -6.61 -0.23 -18.50
CA PHE A 136 -5.36 -0.43 -17.78
C PHE A 136 -4.83 -1.86 -17.88
N ARG A 137 -5.71 -2.85 -17.97
CA ARG A 137 -5.33 -4.24 -18.23
C ARG A 137 -4.67 -4.40 -19.59
N ARG A 138 -5.27 -3.83 -20.64
CA ARG A 138 -4.71 -3.84 -21.98
C ARG A 138 -3.35 -3.19 -22.04
N PHE A 139 -3.21 -2.00 -21.44
CA PHE A 139 -1.91 -1.34 -21.34
C PHE A 139 -0.88 -2.21 -20.62
N ALA A 140 -1.25 -2.83 -19.51
CA ALA A 140 -0.36 -3.71 -18.75
C ALA A 140 0.09 -4.92 -19.57
N GLU A 141 -0.83 -5.58 -20.27
CA GLU A 141 -0.53 -6.75 -21.11
C GLU A 141 0.32 -6.41 -22.34
N GLU A 142 0.05 -5.28 -22.98
CA GLU A 142 0.76 -4.87 -24.20
C GLU A 142 2.12 -4.21 -23.93
N LYS A 143 2.26 -3.49 -22.82
CA LYS A 143 3.41 -2.63 -22.57
C LYS A 143 4.26 -3.05 -21.38
N LEU A 144 3.66 -3.55 -20.28
CA LEU A 144 4.39 -3.86 -19.04
C LEU A 144 4.85 -5.31 -18.98
N VAL A 145 3.94 -6.26 -19.22
CA VAL A 145 4.25 -7.69 -19.12
C VAL A 145 5.44 -8.09 -20.00
N PRO A 146 5.56 -7.64 -21.26
CA PRO A 146 6.67 -8.05 -22.13
C PRO A 146 8.07 -7.59 -21.65
N ILE A 147 8.13 -6.54 -20.84
CA ILE A 147 9.40 -5.95 -20.38
C ILE A 147 9.70 -6.19 -18.90
N ALA A 148 8.71 -6.63 -18.12
CA ALA A 148 8.81 -6.71 -16.66
C ALA A 148 9.96 -7.60 -16.17
N GLU A 149 10.12 -8.79 -16.80
CA GLU A 149 11.23 -9.70 -16.45
C GLU A 149 12.59 -9.12 -16.84
N HIS A 150 12.71 -8.52 -18.02
CA HIS A 150 13.95 -7.89 -18.44
C HIS A 150 14.38 -6.78 -17.48
N ILE A 151 13.46 -5.86 -17.13
CA ILE A 151 13.73 -4.81 -16.16
C ILE A 151 14.19 -5.40 -14.82
N HIS A 152 13.52 -6.46 -14.37
CA HIS A 152 13.85 -7.09 -13.09
C HIS A 152 15.23 -7.78 -13.13
N ARG A 153 15.51 -8.59 -14.15
CA ARG A 153 16.75 -9.38 -14.25
C ARG A 153 17.99 -8.51 -14.50
N GLU A 154 17.85 -7.53 -15.39
CA GLU A 154 18.96 -6.61 -15.74
C GLU A 154 19.07 -5.41 -14.79
N ASN A 155 18.20 -5.32 -13.77
CA ASN A 155 18.11 -4.16 -12.89
C ASN A 155 17.95 -2.85 -13.68
N GLY A 156 17.14 -2.89 -14.76
CA GLY A 156 16.97 -1.79 -15.70
C GLY A 156 16.04 -0.70 -15.18
N ASP A 157 16.09 0.47 -15.81
CA ASP A 157 15.13 1.56 -15.58
C ASP A 157 13.82 1.32 -16.33
N ILE A 158 12.73 1.98 -15.88
CA ILE A 158 11.47 2.01 -16.59
C ILE A 158 11.68 2.75 -17.92
N PRO A 159 11.33 2.16 -19.08
CA PRO A 159 11.40 2.86 -20.36
C PRO A 159 10.52 4.12 -20.38
N GLU A 160 10.97 5.17 -21.08
CA GLU A 160 10.26 6.45 -21.15
C GLU A 160 8.89 6.33 -21.84
N ASP A 161 8.74 5.41 -22.78
CA ASP A 161 7.48 5.15 -23.46
C ASP A 161 6.38 4.60 -22.53
N ILE A 162 6.75 4.00 -21.40
CA ILE A 162 5.79 3.61 -20.36
C ILE A 162 5.25 4.85 -19.64
N ILE A 163 6.12 5.80 -19.28
CA ILE A 163 5.71 7.05 -18.61
C ILE A 163 4.82 7.85 -19.57
N THR A 164 5.26 8.01 -20.81
CA THR A 164 4.50 8.72 -21.86
C THR A 164 3.15 8.06 -22.11
N GLY A 165 3.11 6.74 -22.25
CA GLY A 165 1.86 6.01 -22.50
C GLY A 165 0.86 6.13 -21.34
N LEU A 166 1.32 6.09 -20.09
CA LEU A 166 0.46 6.33 -18.92
C LEU A 166 -0.01 7.79 -18.86
N ALA A 167 0.83 8.75 -19.23
CA ALA A 167 0.45 10.17 -19.32
C ALA A 167 -0.64 10.39 -20.39
N GLU A 168 -0.49 9.78 -21.59
CA GLU A 168 -1.48 9.83 -22.66
C GLU A 168 -2.83 9.21 -22.28
N MET A 169 -2.82 8.21 -21.40
CA MET A 169 -4.04 7.63 -20.81
C MET A 169 -4.65 8.49 -19.70
N GLY A 170 -3.98 9.57 -19.26
CA GLY A 170 -4.40 10.40 -18.14
C GLY A 170 -4.21 9.74 -16.76
N ALA A 171 -3.41 8.67 -16.68
CA ALA A 171 -3.25 7.89 -15.46
C ALA A 171 -2.75 8.70 -14.27
N PHE A 172 -1.89 9.68 -14.49
CA PHE A 172 -1.33 10.52 -13.44
C PHE A 172 -2.29 11.61 -12.93
N GLY A 173 -3.36 11.90 -13.68
CA GLY A 173 -4.40 12.86 -13.32
C GLY A 173 -5.58 12.26 -12.54
N LEU A 174 -5.62 10.95 -12.31
CA LEU A 174 -6.77 10.27 -11.67
C LEU A 174 -7.10 10.79 -10.25
N SER A 175 -6.11 11.32 -9.54
CA SER A 175 -6.26 11.85 -8.18
C SER A 175 -6.19 13.37 -8.10
N ILE A 176 -6.06 14.07 -9.22
CA ILE A 176 -5.95 15.53 -9.29
C ILE A 176 -7.27 16.09 -9.79
N ALA A 177 -7.77 17.13 -9.12
CA ALA A 177 -9.05 17.73 -9.44
C ALA A 177 -9.08 18.31 -10.87
N GLU A 178 -10.28 18.31 -11.48
CA GLU A 178 -10.50 18.82 -12.86
C GLU A 178 -10.06 20.26 -13.03
N GLU A 179 -10.24 21.11 -12.01
CA GLU A 179 -9.81 22.52 -12.03
C GLU A 179 -8.29 22.70 -12.21
N TYR A 180 -7.49 21.66 -11.88
CA TYR A 180 -6.05 21.61 -12.07
C TYR A 180 -5.62 20.68 -13.22
N GLY A 181 -6.56 20.35 -14.13
CA GLY A 181 -6.26 19.56 -15.33
C GLY A 181 -6.21 18.04 -15.11
N GLY A 182 -6.63 17.54 -13.95
CA GLY A 182 -6.82 16.12 -13.68
C GLY A 182 -8.24 15.64 -14.00
N PHE A 183 -8.62 14.50 -13.41
CA PHE A 183 -9.92 13.84 -13.65
C PHE A 183 -10.70 13.59 -12.35
N ALA A 184 -10.14 13.94 -11.18
CA ALA A 184 -10.82 13.70 -9.92
C ALA A 184 -11.99 14.65 -9.72
N THR A 185 -13.13 14.07 -9.36
CA THR A 185 -14.38 14.80 -9.05
C THR A 185 -14.62 14.97 -7.55
N GLY A 186 -13.76 14.37 -6.71
CA GLY A 186 -13.85 14.38 -5.25
C GLY A 186 -14.77 13.32 -4.67
N GLY A 187 -15.21 12.34 -5.50
CA GLY A 187 -16.19 11.33 -5.13
C GLY A 187 -15.62 9.92 -4.92
N GLU A 188 -16.52 8.98 -4.64
CA GLU A 188 -16.22 7.55 -4.46
C GLU A 188 -15.58 6.94 -5.73
N SER A 189 -16.02 7.40 -6.91
CA SER A 189 -15.53 6.95 -8.20
C SER A 189 -14.02 7.11 -8.37
N ASP A 190 -13.46 8.21 -7.88
CA ASP A 190 -12.03 8.50 -8.02
C ASP A 190 -11.16 7.48 -7.28
N TYR A 191 -11.56 7.14 -6.05
CA TYR A 191 -10.84 6.15 -5.24
C TYR A 191 -10.97 4.72 -5.80
N ILE A 192 -12.16 4.33 -6.28
CA ILE A 192 -12.37 3.01 -6.88
C ILE A 192 -11.60 2.90 -8.19
N ALA A 193 -11.67 3.91 -9.07
CA ALA A 193 -10.91 3.93 -10.33
C ALA A 193 -9.40 3.80 -10.09
N MET A 194 -8.88 4.51 -9.06
CA MET A 194 -7.47 4.41 -8.67
C MET A 194 -7.11 3.01 -8.18
N VAL A 195 -7.95 2.36 -7.37
CA VAL A 195 -7.72 0.97 -6.92
C VAL A 195 -7.68 0.03 -8.12
N VAL A 196 -8.65 0.13 -9.03
CA VAL A 196 -8.75 -0.72 -10.23
C VAL A 196 -7.54 -0.52 -11.16
N ALA A 197 -7.18 0.73 -11.46
CA ALA A 197 -6.03 1.06 -12.29
C ALA A 197 -4.72 0.54 -11.69
N THR A 198 -4.52 0.78 -10.38
CA THR A 198 -3.32 0.34 -9.65
C THR A 198 -3.21 -1.19 -9.60
N GLU A 199 -4.33 -1.90 -9.42
CA GLU A 199 -4.37 -3.37 -9.45
C GLU A 199 -3.90 -3.90 -10.80
N GLU A 200 -4.48 -3.43 -11.93
CA GLU A 200 -4.16 -3.93 -13.26
C GLU A 200 -2.71 -3.60 -13.68
N LEU A 201 -2.23 -2.40 -13.36
CA LEU A 201 -0.84 -2.04 -13.62
C LEU A 201 0.15 -2.87 -12.78
N SER A 202 -0.20 -3.16 -11.52
CA SER A 202 0.64 -3.98 -10.63
C SER A 202 0.63 -5.46 -11.02
N ARG A 203 -0.47 -5.94 -11.62
CA ARG A 203 -0.55 -7.26 -12.24
C ARG A 203 0.44 -7.39 -13.38
N GLY A 204 0.65 -6.35 -14.17
CA GLY A 204 1.69 -6.31 -15.21
C GLY A 204 3.09 -6.21 -14.62
N SER A 205 3.32 -5.21 -13.78
CA SER A 205 4.59 -4.99 -13.07
C SER A 205 4.38 -4.11 -11.84
N LEU A 206 4.82 -4.56 -10.67
CA LEU A 206 4.76 -3.77 -9.44
C LEU A 206 5.56 -2.47 -9.57
N GLY A 207 6.80 -2.53 -10.05
CA GLY A 207 7.68 -1.36 -10.19
C GLY A 207 7.27 -0.48 -11.36
N ALA A 208 7.30 -1.02 -12.59
CA ALA A 208 7.13 -0.25 -13.82
C ALA A 208 5.71 0.26 -14.06
N GLY A 209 4.70 -0.32 -13.41
CA GLY A 209 3.30 0.07 -13.56
C GLY A 209 2.68 0.58 -12.28
N GLY A 210 2.37 -0.33 -11.36
CA GLY A 210 1.58 -0.02 -10.17
C GLY A 210 2.18 0.98 -9.21
N SER A 211 3.51 1.09 -9.15
CA SER A 211 4.18 2.10 -8.31
C SER A 211 4.44 3.41 -9.04
N LEU A 212 4.55 3.37 -10.35
CA LEU A 212 4.78 4.55 -11.17
C LEU A 212 3.58 5.51 -11.11
N ILE A 213 2.36 4.99 -11.25
CA ILE A 213 1.12 5.79 -11.19
C ILE A 213 0.97 6.57 -9.88
N THR A 214 1.55 6.06 -8.78
CA THR A 214 1.44 6.70 -7.46
C THR A 214 2.43 7.85 -7.24
N ARG A 215 3.40 8.04 -8.12
CA ARG A 215 4.45 9.06 -7.88
C ARG A 215 3.92 10.48 -7.84
N PRO A 216 3.20 10.98 -8.86
CA PRO A 216 2.64 12.33 -8.82
C PRO A 216 1.63 12.52 -7.69
N GLU A 217 0.82 11.51 -7.39
CA GLU A 217 -0.26 11.60 -6.42
C GLU A 217 0.20 11.97 -5.01
N ILE A 218 1.34 11.42 -4.54
CA ILE A 218 1.82 11.70 -3.17
C ILE A 218 2.07 13.20 -2.97
N LEU A 219 2.68 13.87 -3.96
CA LEU A 219 2.89 15.33 -3.91
C LEU A 219 1.57 16.08 -4.11
N ALA A 220 0.71 15.62 -5.03
CA ALA A 220 -0.60 16.24 -5.26
C ALA A 220 -1.43 16.28 -3.97
N ARG A 221 -1.52 15.17 -3.24
CA ARG A 221 -2.22 15.12 -1.94
C ARG A 221 -1.62 16.03 -0.89
N ALA A 222 -0.29 16.18 -0.84
CA ALA A 222 0.35 17.12 0.07
C ALA A 222 0.01 18.58 -0.28
N LEU A 223 -0.05 18.91 -1.57
CA LEU A 223 -0.46 20.23 -2.08
C LEU A 223 -1.94 20.51 -1.81
N GLU A 224 -2.82 19.55 -2.04
CA GLU A 224 -4.24 19.67 -1.71
C GLU A 224 -4.48 19.92 -0.21
N ALA A 225 -3.72 19.21 0.64
CA ALA A 225 -3.83 19.33 2.10
C ALA A 225 -3.27 20.64 2.66
N GLY A 226 -2.30 21.26 1.99
CA GLY A 226 -1.59 22.37 2.58
C GLY A 226 -0.94 23.37 1.65
N GLY A 227 -0.95 23.16 0.34
CA GLY A 227 -0.42 24.11 -0.64
C GLY A 227 -1.22 25.39 -0.71
N THR A 228 -0.55 26.50 -1.06
CA THR A 228 -1.26 27.72 -1.44
C THR A 228 -1.91 27.58 -2.80
N GLU A 229 -2.88 28.43 -3.14
CA GLU A 229 -3.55 28.36 -4.46
C GLU A 229 -2.53 28.55 -5.60
N GLU A 230 -1.54 29.44 -5.42
CA GLU A 230 -0.47 29.62 -6.40
C GLU A 230 0.33 28.34 -6.61
N GLN A 231 0.67 27.64 -5.52
CA GLN A 231 1.38 26.35 -5.59
C GLN A 231 0.54 25.28 -6.27
N LYS A 232 -0.75 25.20 -5.97
CA LYS A 232 -1.65 24.24 -6.62
C LYS A 232 -1.75 24.49 -8.13
N HIS A 233 -1.96 25.74 -8.54
CA HIS A 233 -2.01 26.12 -9.96
C HIS A 233 -0.68 25.93 -10.71
N GLU A 234 0.45 26.05 -10.02
CA GLU A 234 1.77 25.83 -10.62
C GLU A 234 2.07 24.34 -10.80
N TRP A 235 1.84 23.53 -9.75
CA TRP A 235 2.37 22.17 -9.68
C TRP A 235 1.39 21.08 -10.11
N LEU A 236 0.09 21.20 -9.74
CA LEU A 236 -0.86 20.12 -9.99
C LEU A 236 -1.09 19.83 -11.48
N PRO A 237 -1.23 20.81 -12.39
CA PRO A 237 -1.37 20.52 -13.82
C PRO A 237 -0.16 19.79 -14.41
N ARG A 238 1.03 20.13 -13.97
CA ARG A 238 2.28 19.52 -14.44
C ARG A 238 2.45 18.08 -13.92
N LEU A 239 1.95 17.80 -12.72
CA LEU A 239 1.88 16.45 -12.16
C LEU A 239 0.85 15.60 -12.90
N ALA A 240 -0.34 16.15 -13.21
CA ALA A 240 -1.41 15.44 -13.89
C ALA A 240 -1.03 14.95 -15.29
N THR A 241 -0.14 15.68 -15.98
CA THR A 241 0.34 15.36 -17.33
C THR A 241 1.68 14.63 -17.35
N ALA A 242 2.27 14.35 -16.18
CA ALA A 242 3.65 13.86 -16.04
C ALA A 242 4.72 14.77 -16.72
N GLU A 243 4.41 16.05 -16.95
CA GLU A 243 5.44 17.05 -17.31
C GLU A 243 6.57 17.06 -16.27
N ILE A 244 6.17 16.88 -15.01
CA ILE A 244 7.09 16.64 -13.90
C ILE A 244 6.73 15.36 -13.17
N MET A 245 7.76 14.65 -12.73
CA MET A 245 7.65 13.46 -11.88
C MET A 245 8.23 13.74 -10.50
N ASN A 246 7.59 13.20 -9.49
CA ASN A 246 7.97 13.40 -8.09
C ASN A 246 8.66 12.16 -7.50
N ALA A 247 9.66 12.41 -6.65
CA ALA A 247 10.19 11.43 -5.72
C ALA A 247 9.97 11.89 -4.27
N VAL A 248 9.77 10.94 -3.36
CA VAL A 248 9.53 11.23 -1.93
C VAL A 248 10.84 11.11 -1.16
N ALA A 249 11.24 12.18 -0.48
CA ALA A 249 12.47 12.30 0.29
C ALA A 249 12.17 12.62 1.77
N VAL A 250 11.69 11.61 2.50
CA VAL A 250 11.28 11.71 3.92
C VAL A 250 12.24 10.94 4.82
N THR A 251 12.45 9.67 4.53
CA THR A 251 13.27 8.73 5.32
C THR A 251 14.74 9.15 5.36
N GLU A 252 15.37 8.97 6.50
CA GLU A 252 16.80 9.15 6.71
C GLU A 252 17.44 7.84 7.18
N PRO A 253 18.78 7.67 7.07
CA PRO A 253 19.44 6.42 7.48
C PRO A 253 19.08 5.95 8.89
N ASP A 254 18.91 6.87 9.84
CA ASP A 254 18.55 6.55 11.24
C ASP A 254 17.04 6.64 11.52
N PHE A 255 16.21 7.15 10.60
CA PHE A 255 14.80 7.50 10.85
C PHE A 255 13.89 7.04 9.69
N GLY A 256 13.33 5.83 9.80
CA GLY A 256 12.29 5.33 8.90
C GLY A 256 10.89 5.48 9.54
N SER A 257 10.56 4.60 10.49
CA SER A 257 9.26 4.66 11.18
C SER A 257 9.13 5.85 12.14
N ASP A 258 10.24 6.31 12.74
CA ASP A 258 10.26 7.52 13.59
C ASP A 258 10.53 8.78 12.76
N VAL A 259 9.57 9.14 11.92
CA VAL A 259 9.65 10.33 11.05
C VAL A 259 9.81 11.62 11.85
N ALA A 260 9.29 11.69 13.07
CA ALA A 260 9.41 12.88 13.91
C ALA A 260 10.86 13.21 14.31
N GLY A 261 11.74 12.20 14.28
CA GLY A 261 13.14 12.31 14.64
C GLY A 261 14.09 12.79 13.54
N VAL A 262 13.62 12.99 12.28
CA VAL A 262 14.48 13.35 11.14
C VAL A 262 15.34 14.58 11.40
N LYS A 263 16.56 14.57 10.84
CA LYS A 263 17.65 15.50 11.17
C LYS A 263 18.03 16.42 10.01
N VAL A 264 17.67 16.12 8.75
CA VAL A 264 17.92 16.99 7.60
C VAL A 264 17.38 18.37 7.92
N THR A 265 18.21 19.41 7.79
CA THR A 265 17.88 20.79 8.14
C THR A 265 17.52 21.61 6.91
N ALA A 266 16.61 22.56 7.11
CA ALA A 266 16.31 23.63 6.16
C ALA A 266 16.45 24.97 6.90
N THR A 267 17.58 25.66 6.66
CA THR A 267 17.91 26.92 7.33
C THR A 267 17.47 28.09 6.46
N GLN A 268 16.61 28.94 6.98
CA GLN A 268 16.13 30.12 6.28
C GLN A 268 17.29 31.10 5.98
N THR A 269 17.35 31.59 4.75
CA THR A 269 18.38 32.52 4.27
C THR A 269 17.86 33.32 3.09
N GLU A 270 18.57 34.39 2.75
CA GLU A 270 18.45 35.12 1.49
C GLU A 270 19.69 34.85 0.66
N LEU A 271 19.54 34.55 -0.63
CA LEU A 271 20.63 34.34 -1.56
C LEU A 271 20.34 35.07 -2.87
N ASP A 272 21.23 35.96 -3.28
CA ASP A 272 21.10 36.80 -4.49
C ASP A 272 19.76 37.57 -4.56
N GLY A 273 19.26 38.04 -3.40
CA GLY A 273 18.00 38.79 -3.28
C GLY A 273 16.74 37.90 -3.30
N VAL A 274 16.89 36.57 -3.22
CA VAL A 274 15.78 35.62 -3.14
C VAL A 274 15.72 35.00 -1.73
N ASP A 275 14.60 35.21 -1.07
CA ASP A 275 14.29 34.51 0.20
C ASP A 275 14.12 33.01 -0.02
N GLY A 276 14.71 32.20 0.86
CA GLY A 276 14.64 30.76 0.72
C GLY A 276 15.22 29.98 1.90
N TYR A 277 15.56 28.75 1.62
CA TYR A 277 16.12 27.81 2.60
C TYR A 277 17.31 27.09 2.01
N VAL A 278 18.36 26.93 2.80
CA VAL A 278 19.47 26.02 2.51
C VAL A 278 19.21 24.69 3.18
N ILE A 279 19.11 23.62 2.38
CA ILE A 279 18.86 22.26 2.85
C ILE A 279 20.16 21.49 2.88
N THR A 280 20.44 20.82 4.02
CA THR A 280 21.64 20.00 4.19
C THR A 280 21.33 18.73 4.96
N GLY A 281 21.82 17.61 4.45
CA GLY A 281 21.71 16.29 5.07
C GLY A 281 21.52 15.16 4.07
N VAL A 282 21.12 13.98 4.55
CA VAL A 282 20.98 12.77 3.74
C VAL A 282 19.59 12.21 3.88
N LYS A 283 18.93 11.94 2.75
CA LYS A 283 17.70 11.18 2.63
C LYS A 283 17.98 9.81 2.03
N THR A 284 17.23 8.80 2.42
CA THR A 284 17.39 7.43 1.90
C THR A 284 16.05 6.83 1.49
N TRP A 285 16.08 5.74 0.72
CA TRP A 285 14.89 5.09 0.16
C TRP A 285 14.04 6.04 -0.69
N CYS A 286 14.68 7.02 -1.34
CA CYS A 286 14.01 7.94 -2.24
C CYS A 286 13.70 7.22 -3.57
N THR A 287 12.56 6.54 -3.62
CA THR A 287 12.12 5.81 -4.81
C THR A 287 11.89 6.78 -5.97
N PHE A 288 12.41 6.42 -7.16
CA PHE A 288 12.40 7.26 -8.36
C PHE A 288 13.27 8.53 -8.25
N GLY A 289 14.20 8.56 -7.30
CA GLY A 289 15.00 9.74 -6.95
C GLY A 289 15.84 10.31 -8.08
N ALA A 290 16.44 9.49 -8.94
CA ALA A 290 17.21 9.98 -10.10
C ALA A 290 16.27 10.59 -11.15
N ARG A 291 15.21 9.88 -11.53
CA ARG A 291 14.32 10.25 -12.64
C ARG A 291 13.21 11.23 -12.27
N GLY A 292 13.01 11.52 -10.97
CA GLY A 292 12.11 12.58 -10.54
C GLY A 292 12.67 13.96 -10.89
N ASP A 293 11.82 14.89 -11.30
CA ASP A 293 12.13 16.30 -11.57
C ASP A 293 12.11 17.11 -10.29
N VAL A 294 11.36 16.65 -9.30
CA VAL A 294 11.24 17.26 -7.97
C VAL A 294 11.32 16.22 -6.87
N LEU A 295 11.81 16.63 -5.70
CA LEU A 295 11.70 15.87 -4.46
C LEU A 295 10.64 16.50 -3.56
N MET A 296 9.63 15.74 -3.13
CA MET A 296 8.84 16.12 -1.97
C MET A 296 9.67 15.81 -0.72
N LEU A 297 10.27 16.83 -0.13
CA LEU A 297 11.30 16.69 0.89
C LEU A 297 10.83 17.21 2.24
N LEU A 298 10.89 16.35 3.27
CA LEU A 298 10.63 16.73 4.65
C LEU A 298 11.94 17.12 5.34
N ALA A 299 12.02 18.35 5.88
CA ALA A 299 13.19 18.85 6.60
C ALA A 299 12.82 19.60 7.87
N ARG A 300 13.78 19.72 8.77
CA ARG A 300 13.64 20.46 10.02
C ARG A 300 13.95 21.93 9.80
N THR A 301 12.93 22.76 10.00
CA THR A 301 13.03 24.23 9.95
C THR A 301 13.18 24.87 11.32
N ASP A 302 12.84 24.14 12.41
CA ASP A 302 13.03 24.58 13.77
C ASP A 302 14.18 23.77 14.42
N PRO A 303 15.23 24.43 14.95
CA PRO A 303 16.36 23.77 15.58
C PRO A 303 15.99 23.09 16.90
N ASP A 304 14.90 23.50 17.56
CA ASP A 304 14.42 22.87 18.78
C ASP A 304 13.80 21.51 18.50
N ARG A 305 14.55 20.46 18.77
CA ARG A 305 14.10 19.07 18.57
C ARG A 305 13.02 18.62 19.57
N SER A 306 12.88 19.31 20.70
CA SER A 306 11.90 18.95 21.73
C SER A 306 10.45 19.11 21.25
N ILE A 307 10.21 19.94 20.26
CA ILE A 307 8.89 20.12 19.66
C ILE A 307 8.49 19.01 18.68
N GLY A 308 9.40 18.06 18.42
CA GLY A 308 9.15 16.85 17.64
C GLY A 308 8.77 17.18 16.19
N HIS A 309 7.66 16.58 15.71
CA HIS A 309 7.17 16.75 14.35
C HIS A 309 6.72 18.19 14.01
N ARG A 310 6.41 19.02 15.00
CA ARG A 310 6.02 20.44 14.80
C ARG A 310 7.16 21.31 14.31
N GLY A 311 8.39 20.82 14.36
CA GLY A 311 9.57 21.49 13.78
C GLY A 311 9.86 21.09 12.32
N LEU A 312 9.01 20.29 11.69
CA LEU A 312 9.22 19.74 10.35
C LEU A 312 8.36 20.45 9.30
N SER A 313 8.97 20.84 8.19
CA SER A 313 8.33 21.50 7.07
C SER A 313 8.52 20.68 5.79
N MET A 314 7.60 20.82 4.83
CA MET A 314 7.61 20.08 3.57
C MET A 314 7.97 21.03 2.43
N PHE A 315 8.90 20.60 1.58
CA PHE A 315 9.40 21.37 0.47
C PHE A 315 9.20 20.63 -0.86
N ILE A 316 8.95 21.40 -1.93
CA ILE A 316 9.12 20.96 -3.31
C ILE A 316 10.53 21.36 -3.71
N VAL A 317 11.40 20.39 -3.92
CA VAL A 317 12.81 20.63 -4.23
C VAL A 317 13.08 20.27 -5.69
N PRO A 318 13.14 21.25 -6.61
CA PRO A 318 13.48 21.01 -7.99
C PRO A 318 14.91 20.48 -8.14
N LYS A 319 15.11 19.61 -9.12
CA LYS A 319 16.42 19.12 -9.52
C LYS A 319 16.42 18.74 -11.00
N LEU A 320 17.58 18.58 -11.60
CA LEU A 320 17.70 17.98 -12.93
C LEU A 320 17.35 16.49 -12.87
N ARG A 321 16.67 16.00 -13.91
CA ARG A 321 16.42 14.58 -14.10
C ARG A 321 17.75 13.88 -14.40
N GLY A 322 18.11 12.88 -13.63
CA GLY A 322 19.28 12.03 -13.86
C GLY A 322 18.93 10.82 -14.71
N ASP A 323 19.85 10.38 -15.53
CA ASP A 323 19.74 9.16 -16.31
C ASP A 323 20.53 8.02 -15.66
N GLY A 324 19.94 6.82 -15.62
CA GLY A 324 20.58 5.63 -15.12
C GLY A 324 20.73 5.53 -13.59
N HIS A 325 21.74 4.79 -13.16
CA HIS A 325 21.93 4.40 -11.76
C HIS A 325 22.81 5.39 -10.99
N GLY A 326 22.22 6.50 -10.57
CA GLY A 326 22.86 7.53 -9.76
C GLY A 326 23.01 8.86 -10.51
N PHE A 327 23.28 9.93 -9.75
CA PHE A 327 23.45 11.26 -10.30
C PHE A 327 24.31 12.13 -9.38
N VAL A 328 24.94 13.13 -9.97
CA VAL A 328 25.57 14.25 -9.28
C VAL A 328 25.11 15.53 -9.99
N ILE A 329 24.57 16.47 -9.24
CA ILE A 329 24.08 17.75 -9.76
C ILE A 329 24.71 18.87 -8.93
N GLU A 330 25.43 19.76 -9.59
CA GLU A 330 25.84 21.04 -9.02
C GLU A 330 24.71 22.05 -9.26
N GLN A 331 24.27 22.75 -8.23
CA GLN A 331 23.11 23.64 -8.34
C GLN A 331 23.35 24.80 -9.34
N SER A 332 24.58 25.14 -9.56
CA SER A 332 24.99 26.13 -10.61
C SER A 332 24.63 25.68 -12.05
N GLU A 333 24.27 24.42 -12.26
CA GLU A 333 23.78 23.91 -13.55
C GLU A 333 22.29 24.19 -13.77
N MET A 334 21.60 24.71 -12.74
CA MET A 334 20.18 25.01 -12.75
C MET A 334 19.94 26.52 -12.81
N ASP A 335 18.77 26.92 -13.26
CA ASP A 335 18.35 28.32 -13.21
C ASP A 335 18.06 28.76 -11.76
N GLY A 336 18.52 29.96 -11.41
CA GLY A 336 18.29 30.55 -10.11
C GLY A 336 19.52 30.59 -9.20
N PRO A 337 19.36 31.11 -7.97
CA PRO A 337 20.44 31.20 -7.00
C PRO A 337 20.74 29.82 -6.39
N GLY A 338 22.00 29.64 -6.02
CA GLY A 338 22.49 28.47 -5.31
C GLY A 338 23.79 27.91 -5.85
N SER A 339 24.59 27.35 -4.96
CA SER A 339 25.86 26.70 -5.28
C SER A 339 25.98 25.34 -4.55
N GLY A 340 24.83 24.79 -4.15
CA GLY A 340 24.76 23.51 -3.47
C GLY A 340 25.05 22.35 -4.40
N LYS A 341 25.22 21.17 -3.79
CA LYS A 341 25.45 19.92 -4.49
C LYS A 341 24.41 18.88 -4.05
N MET A 342 23.89 18.11 -4.99
CA MET A 342 23.04 16.96 -4.74
C MET A 342 23.66 15.73 -5.39
N GLU A 343 23.82 14.66 -4.60
CA GLU A 343 24.33 13.38 -5.10
C GLU A 343 23.37 12.27 -4.72
N GLY A 344 22.93 11.48 -5.69
CA GLY A 344 22.08 10.32 -5.50
C GLY A 344 22.80 9.02 -5.86
N ARG A 345 22.82 8.06 -4.92
CA ARG A 345 23.38 6.72 -5.11
C ARG A 345 22.28 5.69 -5.06
N PRO A 346 22.19 4.75 -6.03
CA PRO A 346 21.18 3.71 -6.02
C PRO A 346 21.40 2.75 -4.86
N ILE A 347 20.30 2.21 -4.35
CA ILE A 347 20.27 1.13 -3.37
C ILE A 347 19.88 -0.15 -4.11
N ASP A 348 20.78 -1.11 -4.15
CA ASP A 348 20.49 -2.41 -4.77
C ASP A 348 19.43 -3.16 -3.98
N THR A 349 18.36 -3.59 -4.67
CA THR A 349 17.22 -4.28 -4.07
C THR A 349 17.01 -5.65 -4.69
N ILE A 350 16.42 -6.57 -3.92
CA ILE A 350 16.12 -7.94 -4.39
C ILE A 350 14.91 -7.99 -5.34
N GLY A 351 14.02 -6.98 -5.27
CA GLY A 351 12.82 -6.82 -6.09
C GLY A 351 12.46 -5.35 -6.21
N TYR A 352 11.24 -5.06 -6.71
CA TYR A 352 10.76 -3.69 -6.90
C TYR A 352 11.67 -2.87 -7.83
N ARG A 353 12.29 -3.56 -8.79
CA ARG A 353 13.24 -2.99 -9.74
C ARG A 353 12.51 -2.20 -10.82
N GLY A 354 13.22 -1.30 -11.49
CA GLY A 354 12.65 -0.33 -12.43
C GLY A 354 12.44 1.04 -11.80
N MET A 355 11.89 1.10 -10.60
CA MET A 355 11.70 2.35 -9.87
C MET A 355 12.98 2.88 -9.22
N HIS A 356 13.88 2.01 -8.87
CA HIS A 356 15.07 2.26 -8.08
C HIS A 356 14.87 3.19 -6.88
N SER A 357 15.50 2.86 -5.77
CA SER A 357 15.54 3.70 -4.57
C SER A 357 16.95 4.27 -4.40
N TYR A 358 17.03 5.47 -3.88
CA TYR A 358 18.29 6.19 -3.78
C TYR A 358 18.54 6.68 -2.36
N GLU A 359 19.82 6.70 -1.98
CA GLU A 359 20.34 7.58 -0.96
C GLU A 359 20.72 8.90 -1.63
N ILE A 360 20.18 10.02 -1.13
CA ILE A 360 20.38 11.35 -1.69
C ILE A 360 21.00 12.24 -0.62
N SER A 361 22.23 12.70 -0.87
CA SER A 361 22.88 13.72 -0.07
C SER A 361 22.63 15.12 -0.66
N LEU A 362 22.33 16.08 0.22
CA LEU A 362 22.18 17.48 -0.11
C LEU A 362 23.25 18.27 0.68
N GLU A 363 24.09 19.00 -0.03
CA GLU A 363 25.10 19.87 0.53
C GLU A 363 24.77 21.32 0.17
N ASN A 364 24.26 22.08 1.14
CA ASN A 364 23.92 23.50 0.97
C ASN A 364 22.97 23.76 -0.23
N TRP A 365 22.01 22.87 -0.46
CA TRP A 365 21.06 23.01 -1.57
C TRP A 365 20.05 24.11 -1.28
N PHE A 366 20.04 25.17 -2.07
CA PHE A 366 19.12 26.29 -1.91
C PHE A 366 17.75 25.98 -2.54
N VAL A 367 16.68 26.34 -1.83
CA VAL A 367 15.30 26.22 -2.30
C VAL A 367 14.57 27.54 -2.00
N PRO A 368 13.95 28.20 -2.99
CA PRO A 368 13.18 29.42 -2.77
C PRO A 368 12.05 29.21 -1.74
N ALA A 369 11.73 30.26 -0.99
CA ALA A 369 10.66 30.21 0.02
C ALA A 369 9.28 29.86 -0.58
N THR A 370 9.05 30.18 -1.85
CA THR A 370 7.84 29.80 -2.60
C THR A 370 7.63 28.29 -2.71
N ASN A 371 8.70 27.51 -2.55
CA ASN A 371 8.66 26.04 -2.60
C ASN A 371 8.41 25.38 -1.25
N LEU A 372 8.28 26.14 -0.16
CA LEU A 372 7.77 25.65 1.11
C LEU A 372 6.26 25.43 0.99
N ILE A 373 5.80 24.18 1.08
CA ILE A 373 4.37 23.86 0.93
C ILE A 373 3.56 24.62 1.98
N GLY A 374 2.59 25.41 1.52
CA GLY A 374 1.74 26.27 2.35
C GLY A 374 2.40 27.60 2.74
N GLY A 375 3.56 27.93 2.17
CA GLY A 375 4.30 29.17 2.47
C GLY A 375 4.62 29.28 3.97
N GLU A 376 4.66 30.51 4.50
CA GLU A 376 4.91 30.74 5.93
C GLU A 376 3.88 30.05 6.84
N GLY A 377 2.62 29.93 6.41
CA GLY A 377 1.57 29.18 7.14
C GLY A 377 1.80 27.67 7.21
N GLY A 378 2.62 27.14 6.30
CA GLY A 378 2.99 25.71 6.23
C GLY A 378 4.21 25.33 7.07
N LYS A 379 4.94 26.31 7.61
CA LYS A 379 6.11 26.07 8.44
C LYS A 379 5.74 25.27 9.70
N GLY A 380 6.47 24.19 9.95
CA GLY A 380 6.17 23.26 11.05
C GLY A 380 4.97 22.33 10.82
N ARG A 381 4.36 22.33 9.64
CA ARG A 381 3.20 21.49 9.29
C ARG A 381 3.52 20.35 8.32
N GLY A 382 4.79 20.20 7.93
CA GLY A 382 5.21 19.21 6.94
C GLY A 382 4.86 17.77 7.30
N PHE A 383 4.89 17.42 8.57
CA PHE A 383 4.48 16.08 9.05
C PHE A 383 3.01 15.79 8.75
N TYR A 384 2.12 16.76 8.91
CA TYR A 384 0.68 16.59 8.65
C TYR A 384 0.40 16.42 7.15
N TYR A 385 1.10 17.17 6.29
CA TYR A 385 1.00 17.04 4.84
C TYR A 385 1.51 15.68 4.35
N GLN A 386 2.58 15.17 4.99
CA GLN A 386 3.07 13.82 4.75
C GLN A 386 2.02 12.76 5.12
N MET A 387 1.35 12.92 6.25
CA MET A 387 0.35 11.94 6.69
C MET A 387 -0.86 11.90 5.76
N ALA A 388 -1.31 13.02 5.22
CA ALA A 388 -2.40 13.08 4.23
C ALA A 388 -2.06 12.26 2.96
N GLY A 389 -0.83 12.37 2.46
CA GLY A 389 -0.35 11.53 1.35
C GLY A 389 -0.27 10.04 1.69
N PHE A 390 0.13 9.70 2.91
CA PHE A 390 0.31 8.31 3.33
C PHE A 390 -1.00 7.56 3.56
N GLU A 391 -2.08 8.21 3.95
CA GLU A 391 -3.38 7.56 4.12
C GLU A 391 -3.86 6.97 2.79
N ASN A 392 -3.78 7.73 1.73
CA ASN A 392 -4.09 7.28 0.38
C ASN A 392 -3.08 6.24 -0.14
N GLY A 393 -1.80 6.44 0.14
CA GLY A 393 -0.74 5.51 -0.20
C GLY A 393 -0.94 4.10 0.38
N ARG A 394 -1.59 3.98 1.55
CA ARG A 394 -1.91 2.67 2.15
C ARG A 394 -2.94 1.89 1.33
N LEU A 395 -4.02 2.55 0.89
CA LEU A 395 -5.03 1.92 0.03
C LEU A 395 -4.41 1.51 -1.31
N GLN A 396 -3.59 2.37 -1.90
CA GLN A 396 -2.87 2.04 -3.13
C GLN A 396 -1.86 0.91 -2.93
N THR A 397 -1.22 0.82 -1.76
CA THR A 397 -0.33 -0.31 -1.45
C THR A 397 -1.10 -1.62 -1.39
N ALA A 398 -2.32 -1.61 -0.84
CA ALA A 398 -3.20 -2.76 -0.89
C ALA A 398 -3.60 -3.12 -2.34
N ALA A 399 -3.95 -2.14 -3.18
CA ALA A 399 -4.25 -2.36 -4.59
C ALA A 399 -3.05 -2.94 -5.36
N ARG A 400 -1.83 -2.44 -5.11
CA ARG A 400 -0.58 -3.02 -5.65
C ARG A 400 -0.41 -4.48 -5.25
N ALA A 401 -0.66 -4.79 -3.98
CA ALA A 401 -0.57 -6.16 -3.47
C ALA A 401 -1.60 -7.09 -4.14
N ILE A 402 -2.83 -6.62 -4.38
CA ILE A 402 -3.86 -7.38 -5.10
C ILE A 402 -3.40 -7.70 -6.52
N GLY A 403 -2.84 -6.73 -7.25
CA GLY A 403 -2.32 -6.96 -8.60
C GLY A 403 -1.21 -8.01 -8.65
N VAL A 404 -0.25 -7.95 -7.73
CA VAL A 404 0.82 -8.95 -7.62
C VAL A 404 0.26 -10.34 -7.24
N MET A 405 -0.72 -10.41 -6.33
CA MET A 405 -1.40 -11.66 -6.00
C MET A 405 -2.13 -12.24 -7.20
N GLN A 406 -2.82 -11.39 -7.98
CA GLN A 406 -3.55 -11.82 -9.18
C GLN A 406 -2.60 -12.42 -10.22
N ALA A 407 -1.48 -11.76 -10.52
CA ALA A 407 -0.46 -12.27 -11.44
C ALA A 407 0.12 -13.61 -10.96
N ALA A 408 0.47 -13.71 -9.69
CA ALA A 408 1.00 -14.93 -9.09
C ALA A 408 -0.01 -16.10 -9.13
N TYR A 409 -1.28 -15.80 -8.87
CA TYR A 409 -2.37 -16.79 -8.94
C TYR A 409 -2.60 -17.28 -10.38
N GLU A 410 -2.67 -16.38 -11.36
CA GLU A 410 -2.84 -16.72 -12.78
C GLU A 410 -1.70 -17.62 -13.27
N ALA A 411 -0.45 -17.28 -12.95
CA ALA A 411 0.71 -18.10 -13.28
C ALA A 411 0.66 -19.48 -12.61
N ALA A 412 0.29 -19.54 -11.32
CA ALA A 412 0.17 -20.79 -10.58
C ALA A 412 -0.95 -21.69 -11.12
N LYS A 413 -2.08 -21.10 -11.53
CA LYS A 413 -3.23 -21.80 -12.10
C LYS A 413 -2.86 -22.41 -13.46
N ASP A 414 -2.28 -21.60 -14.36
CA ASP A 414 -1.84 -22.08 -15.67
C ASP A 414 -0.80 -23.22 -15.53
N TYR A 415 0.20 -23.02 -14.68
CA TYR A 415 1.19 -24.07 -14.46
C TYR A 415 0.57 -25.35 -13.86
N ALA A 416 -0.38 -25.24 -12.95
CA ALA A 416 -1.05 -26.37 -12.34
C ALA A 416 -1.91 -27.17 -13.33
N GLU A 417 -2.53 -26.50 -14.30
CA GLU A 417 -3.33 -27.13 -15.35
C GLU A 417 -2.46 -27.89 -16.36
N ASN A 418 -1.25 -27.39 -16.64
CA ASN A 418 -0.38 -27.92 -17.70
C ASN A 418 0.69 -28.90 -17.19
N ARG A 419 1.11 -28.80 -15.92
CA ARG A 419 2.18 -29.65 -15.35
C ARG A 419 1.65 -31.01 -14.94
N VAL A 420 2.11 -32.06 -15.62
CA VAL A 420 1.74 -33.45 -15.31
C VAL A 420 2.77 -34.08 -14.38
N VAL A 421 2.31 -34.65 -13.24
CA VAL A 421 3.13 -35.39 -12.28
C VAL A 421 2.30 -36.61 -11.82
N PHE A 422 2.94 -37.77 -11.75
CA PHE A 422 2.25 -39.03 -11.41
C PHE A 422 1.01 -39.32 -12.27
N GLY A 423 1.07 -38.99 -13.56
CA GLY A 423 0.08 -39.36 -14.56
C GLY A 423 -1.12 -38.43 -14.73
N LYS A 424 -1.18 -37.30 -14.00
CA LYS A 424 -2.24 -36.29 -14.16
C LYS A 424 -1.72 -34.87 -13.87
N PRO A 425 -2.43 -33.81 -14.34
CA PRO A 425 -2.13 -32.44 -13.97
C PRO A 425 -2.02 -32.24 -12.47
N ILE A 426 -1.09 -31.41 -12.01
CA ILE A 426 -0.97 -31.12 -10.58
C ILE A 426 -2.19 -30.37 -10.03
N GLY A 427 -2.92 -29.66 -10.88
CA GLY A 427 -4.20 -29.02 -10.56
C GLY A 427 -5.32 -29.99 -10.21
N ASP A 428 -5.19 -31.29 -10.53
CA ASP A 428 -6.17 -32.32 -10.16
C ASP A 428 -5.95 -32.89 -8.75
N TYR A 429 -4.85 -32.54 -8.09
CA TYR A 429 -4.60 -32.99 -6.72
C TYR A 429 -5.28 -32.08 -5.70
N GLN A 430 -5.94 -32.69 -4.73
CA GLN A 430 -6.72 -31.98 -3.70
C GLN A 430 -5.93 -30.85 -3.02
N LEU A 431 -4.66 -31.09 -2.67
CA LEU A 431 -3.82 -30.09 -2.00
C LEU A 431 -3.57 -28.87 -2.88
N THR A 432 -3.25 -29.05 -4.17
CA THR A 432 -3.06 -27.95 -5.13
C THR A 432 -4.36 -27.20 -5.33
N ARG A 433 -5.48 -27.91 -5.49
CA ARG A 433 -6.82 -27.31 -5.58
C ARG A 433 -7.13 -26.42 -4.38
N ALA A 434 -6.90 -26.92 -3.15
CA ALA A 434 -7.14 -26.15 -1.93
C ALA A 434 -6.25 -24.90 -1.84
N LYS A 435 -4.99 -24.98 -2.31
CA LYS A 435 -4.10 -23.82 -2.38
C LYS A 435 -4.61 -22.76 -3.36
N LEU A 436 -4.95 -23.16 -4.58
CA LEU A 436 -5.49 -22.25 -5.60
C LEU A 436 -6.82 -21.61 -5.13
N ALA A 437 -7.69 -22.38 -4.48
CA ALA A 437 -8.91 -21.85 -3.89
C ALA A 437 -8.64 -20.76 -2.84
N ARG A 438 -7.73 -21.00 -1.89
CA ARG A 438 -7.35 -19.99 -0.89
C ARG A 438 -6.72 -18.75 -1.50
N MET A 439 -5.90 -18.90 -2.55
CA MET A 439 -5.34 -17.74 -3.29
C MET A 439 -6.48 -16.88 -3.85
N ALA A 440 -7.45 -17.49 -4.55
CA ALA A 440 -8.61 -16.78 -5.10
C ALA A 440 -9.48 -16.13 -4.00
N VAL A 441 -9.72 -16.82 -2.88
CA VAL A 441 -10.45 -16.30 -1.71
C VAL A 441 -9.75 -15.06 -1.14
N LEU A 442 -8.43 -15.10 -0.93
CA LEU A 442 -7.66 -13.99 -0.39
C LEU A 442 -7.63 -12.79 -1.33
N ILE A 443 -7.48 -13.02 -2.63
CA ILE A 443 -7.49 -11.96 -3.65
C ILE A 443 -8.85 -11.26 -3.66
N GLN A 444 -9.93 -12.03 -3.63
CA GLN A 444 -11.28 -11.45 -3.65
C GLN A 444 -11.59 -10.70 -2.35
N ALA A 445 -11.19 -11.25 -1.20
CA ALA A 445 -11.32 -10.58 0.08
C ALA A 445 -10.55 -9.25 0.14
N ALA A 446 -9.30 -9.25 -0.31
CA ALA A 446 -8.47 -8.07 -0.40
C ALA A 446 -9.09 -6.98 -1.29
N ARG A 447 -9.61 -7.39 -2.45
CA ARG A 447 -10.25 -6.49 -3.43
C ARG A 447 -11.51 -5.86 -2.87
N GLN A 448 -12.43 -6.65 -2.33
CA GLN A 448 -13.69 -6.14 -1.79
C GLN A 448 -13.46 -5.23 -0.58
N PHE A 449 -12.53 -5.57 0.31
CA PHE A 449 -12.18 -4.69 1.43
C PHE A 449 -11.53 -3.38 0.94
N SER A 450 -10.69 -3.42 -0.09
CA SER A 450 -10.14 -2.19 -0.69
C SER A 450 -11.23 -1.30 -1.29
N PHE A 451 -12.25 -1.85 -1.93
CA PHE A 451 -13.40 -1.07 -2.42
C PHE A 451 -14.21 -0.45 -1.28
N GLU A 452 -14.44 -1.16 -0.19
CA GLU A 452 -15.12 -0.59 0.99
C GLU A 452 -14.30 0.55 1.62
N VAL A 453 -12.98 0.38 1.73
CA VAL A 453 -12.09 1.44 2.22
C VAL A 453 -12.11 2.65 1.28
N ALA A 454 -12.10 2.44 -0.04
CA ALA A 454 -12.23 3.52 -1.04
C ALA A 454 -13.49 4.35 -0.82
N LYS A 455 -14.64 3.70 -0.56
CA LYS A 455 -15.92 4.36 -0.26
C LYS A 455 -15.89 5.16 1.04
N LEU A 456 -15.22 4.66 2.08
CA LEU A 456 -15.06 5.38 3.34
C LEU A 456 -14.16 6.62 3.15
N MET A 457 -13.04 6.46 2.44
CA MET A 457 -12.10 7.57 2.19
C MET A 457 -12.74 8.70 1.39
N ALA A 458 -13.61 8.38 0.44
CA ALA A 458 -14.38 9.39 -0.29
C ALA A 458 -15.29 10.26 0.60
N LYS A 459 -15.68 9.76 1.76
CA LYS A 459 -16.46 10.49 2.78
C LYS A 459 -15.59 11.22 3.81
N GLY A 460 -14.25 11.15 3.67
CA GLY A 460 -13.31 11.67 4.67
C GLY A 460 -13.17 10.77 5.91
N GLU A 461 -13.60 9.52 5.80
CA GLU A 461 -13.55 8.47 6.83
C GLU A 461 -12.52 7.41 6.45
N GLY A 462 -12.44 6.29 7.17
CA GLY A 462 -11.68 5.11 6.75
C GLY A 462 -10.16 5.15 7.00
N ARG A 463 -9.65 6.06 7.84
CA ARG A 463 -8.21 6.13 8.20
C ARG A 463 -7.71 4.85 8.86
N LEU A 464 -8.50 4.27 9.75
CA LEU A 464 -8.20 3.01 10.43
C LEU A 464 -8.23 1.87 9.42
N GLU A 465 -9.28 1.80 8.63
CA GLU A 465 -9.51 0.76 7.63
C GLU A 465 -8.44 0.80 6.52
N ALA A 466 -7.96 1.99 6.11
CA ALA A 466 -6.83 2.11 5.18
C ALA A 466 -5.54 1.49 5.75
N SER A 467 -5.32 1.61 7.05
CA SER A 467 -4.20 0.95 7.74
C SER A 467 -4.41 -0.55 7.86
N MET A 468 -5.63 -0.98 8.18
CA MET A 468 -6.01 -2.40 8.29
C MET A 468 -5.91 -3.13 6.94
N VAL A 469 -6.42 -2.53 5.85
CA VAL A 469 -6.35 -3.15 4.54
C VAL A 469 -4.91 -3.31 4.07
N LYS A 470 -4.06 -2.31 4.28
CA LYS A 470 -2.63 -2.39 3.95
C LYS A 470 -1.93 -3.50 4.75
N ALA A 471 -2.09 -3.53 6.06
CA ALA A 471 -1.46 -4.53 6.92
C ALA A 471 -1.90 -5.95 6.54
N TYR A 472 -3.21 -6.18 6.35
CA TYR A 472 -3.76 -7.49 6.05
C TYR A 472 -3.37 -7.96 4.64
N VAL A 473 -3.61 -7.12 3.61
CA VAL A 473 -3.45 -7.51 2.21
C VAL A 473 -1.99 -7.74 1.84
N CYS A 474 -1.05 -6.96 2.39
CA CYS A 474 0.37 -7.17 2.14
C CYS A 474 0.87 -8.50 2.72
N LYS A 475 0.37 -8.93 3.88
CA LYS A 475 0.66 -10.26 4.43
C LYS A 475 0.05 -11.38 3.58
N ALA A 476 -1.17 -11.20 3.09
CA ALA A 476 -1.78 -12.15 2.17
C ALA A 476 -0.95 -12.30 0.89
N ALA A 477 -0.40 -11.19 0.35
CA ALA A 477 0.45 -11.21 -0.84
C ALA A 477 1.74 -12.03 -0.64
N GLU A 478 2.37 -11.93 0.52
CA GLU A 478 3.53 -12.77 0.86
C GLU A 478 3.19 -14.26 0.81
N TRP A 479 2.01 -14.64 1.31
CA TRP A 479 1.56 -16.03 1.29
C TRP A 479 1.20 -16.49 -0.12
N VAL A 480 0.43 -15.71 -0.88
CA VAL A 480 -0.02 -16.06 -2.24
C VAL A 480 1.17 -16.25 -3.18
N THR A 481 2.13 -15.31 -3.18
CA THR A 481 3.31 -15.40 -4.04
C THR A 481 4.23 -16.56 -3.66
N ARG A 482 4.37 -16.85 -2.36
CA ARG A 482 5.08 -18.03 -1.88
C ARG A 482 4.44 -19.34 -2.35
N GLU A 483 3.11 -19.43 -2.29
CA GLU A 483 2.41 -20.64 -2.75
C GLU A 483 2.43 -20.78 -4.28
N ALA A 484 2.38 -19.68 -5.03
CA ALA A 484 2.56 -19.69 -6.47
C ALA A 484 3.94 -20.27 -6.85
N MET A 485 4.98 -19.77 -6.21
CA MET A 485 6.34 -20.28 -6.39
C MET A 485 6.45 -21.77 -5.99
N GLN A 486 5.80 -22.18 -4.90
CA GLN A 486 5.78 -23.57 -4.43
C GLN A 486 5.04 -24.51 -5.40
N ILE A 487 3.96 -24.06 -6.04
CA ILE A 487 3.20 -24.82 -7.04
C ILE A 487 4.08 -25.11 -8.27
N HIS A 488 4.96 -24.18 -8.66
CA HIS A 488 5.92 -24.36 -9.74
C HIS A 488 7.06 -25.34 -9.38
N GLY A 489 7.23 -25.68 -8.10
CA GLY A 489 8.32 -26.55 -7.64
C GLY A 489 9.70 -25.98 -7.97
N GLY A 490 10.62 -26.78 -8.50
CA GLY A 490 11.96 -26.34 -8.89
C GLY A 490 11.96 -25.21 -9.93
N MET A 491 10.98 -25.21 -10.83
CA MET A 491 10.82 -24.14 -11.84
C MET A 491 10.43 -22.79 -11.21
N GLY A 492 9.74 -22.79 -10.07
CA GLY A 492 9.43 -21.56 -9.34
C GLY A 492 10.66 -20.90 -8.71
N TYR A 493 11.74 -21.64 -8.53
CA TYR A 493 13.02 -21.13 -8.03
C TYR A 493 13.99 -20.73 -9.16
N ALA A 494 13.63 -21.01 -10.41
CA ALA A 494 14.39 -20.61 -11.59
C ALA A 494 14.01 -19.18 -12.00
N GLU A 495 14.99 -18.40 -12.43
CA GLU A 495 14.79 -17.01 -12.85
C GLU A 495 13.99 -16.85 -14.15
N GLU A 496 13.84 -17.91 -14.94
CA GLU A 496 13.07 -17.90 -16.18
C GLU A 496 11.53 -17.85 -16.00
N TYR A 497 11.05 -18.06 -14.73
CA TYR A 497 9.64 -17.99 -14.38
C TYR A 497 9.32 -16.76 -13.53
N ASP A 498 8.29 -16.05 -13.89
CA ASP A 498 7.87 -14.76 -13.27
C ASP A 498 7.55 -14.87 -11.78
N VAL A 499 7.17 -16.07 -11.31
CA VAL A 499 6.77 -16.26 -9.90
C VAL A 499 7.90 -15.97 -8.92
N SER A 500 9.15 -16.09 -9.33
CA SER A 500 10.31 -15.71 -8.51
C SER A 500 10.36 -14.19 -8.31
N ARG A 501 10.02 -13.40 -9.35
CA ARG A 501 9.90 -11.93 -9.27
C ARG A 501 8.74 -11.54 -8.37
N TYR A 502 7.54 -12.13 -8.57
CA TYR A 502 6.37 -11.82 -7.73
C TYR A 502 6.64 -12.05 -6.24
N PHE A 503 7.39 -13.11 -5.91
CA PHE A 503 7.74 -13.42 -4.53
C PHE A 503 8.63 -12.34 -3.89
N VAL A 504 9.67 -11.87 -4.58
CA VAL A 504 10.56 -10.83 -4.02
C VAL A 504 9.89 -9.45 -4.06
N ASP A 505 9.06 -9.17 -5.07
CA ASP A 505 8.30 -7.93 -5.19
C ASP A 505 7.26 -7.80 -4.07
N ALA A 506 6.54 -8.88 -3.75
CA ALA A 506 5.53 -8.85 -2.69
C ALA A 506 6.12 -8.51 -1.32
N ARG A 507 7.39 -8.88 -1.06
CA ARG A 507 8.00 -8.69 0.26
C ARG A 507 8.13 -7.23 0.67
N VAL A 508 8.37 -6.31 -0.28
CA VAL A 508 8.52 -4.88 0.04
C VAL A 508 7.21 -4.24 0.51
N LEU A 509 6.07 -4.78 0.11
CA LEU A 509 4.74 -4.23 0.41
C LEU A 509 4.44 -4.18 1.92
N SER A 510 4.97 -5.11 2.71
CA SER A 510 4.85 -5.07 4.17
C SER A 510 5.91 -4.17 4.84
N ILE A 511 6.88 -3.66 4.09
CA ILE A 511 8.01 -2.88 4.63
C ILE A 511 7.78 -1.38 4.42
N PHE A 512 7.52 -0.94 3.17
CA PHE A 512 7.42 0.47 2.83
C PHE A 512 6.02 1.05 3.14
N GLU A 513 5.89 2.38 3.08
CA GLU A 513 4.64 3.12 3.34
C GLU A 513 4.00 2.78 4.70
N GLY A 514 4.85 2.59 5.69
CA GLY A 514 4.51 2.13 7.04
C GLY A 514 4.76 0.64 7.20
N ALA A 515 5.85 0.30 7.89
CA ALA A 515 6.15 -1.08 8.24
C ALA A 515 4.99 -1.71 9.02
N ASP A 516 4.76 -3.00 8.78
CA ASP A 516 3.63 -3.75 9.33
C ASP A 516 3.52 -3.59 10.85
N GLU A 517 4.62 -3.73 11.57
CA GLU A 517 4.68 -3.56 13.02
C GLU A 517 4.33 -2.12 13.44
N THR A 518 4.81 -1.12 12.69
CA THR A 518 4.50 0.28 12.98
C THR A 518 3.01 0.57 12.77
N LEU A 519 2.42 0.08 11.69
CA LEU A 519 0.98 0.21 11.45
C LEU A 519 0.17 -0.48 12.54
N CYS A 520 0.52 -1.71 12.88
CA CYS A 520 -0.20 -2.47 13.90
C CYS A 520 -0.12 -1.81 15.28
N LEU A 521 1.09 -1.40 15.73
CA LEU A 521 1.31 -0.92 17.09
C LEU A 521 0.99 0.56 17.28
N LYS A 522 1.36 1.41 16.29
CA LYS A 522 1.28 2.87 16.47
C LYS A 522 0.07 3.50 15.80
N VAL A 523 -0.63 2.76 14.93
CA VAL A 523 -1.84 3.24 14.24
C VAL A 523 -3.04 2.40 14.65
N ILE A 524 -3.11 1.13 14.24
CA ILE A 524 -4.31 0.28 14.40
C ILE A 524 -4.61 0.04 15.89
N ALA A 525 -3.69 -0.58 16.64
CA ALA A 525 -3.95 -0.89 18.04
C ALA A 525 -4.20 0.37 18.88
N ARG A 526 -3.47 1.47 18.60
CA ARG A 526 -3.66 2.74 19.32
C ARG A 526 -5.05 3.31 19.08
N GLN A 527 -5.50 3.38 17.82
CA GLN A 527 -6.83 3.91 17.50
C GLN A 527 -7.94 3.04 18.09
N LEU A 528 -7.82 1.71 18.01
CA LEU A 528 -8.78 0.79 18.63
C LEU A 528 -8.90 0.99 20.14
N VAL A 529 -7.78 1.19 20.84
CA VAL A 529 -7.75 1.48 22.28
C VAL A 529 -8.36 2.85 22.58
N ASP A 530 -8.04 3.88 21.79
CA ASP A 530 -8.58 5.22 21.96
C ASP A 530 -10.11 5.23 21.78
N GLU A 531 -10.63 4.55 20.77
CA GLU A 531 -12.07 4.39 20.53
C GLU A 531 -12.77 3.60 21.66
N HIS A 532 -12.12 2.55 22.17
CA HIS A 532 -12.62 1.79 23.32
C HIS A 532 -12.75 2.70 24.56
N ASN A 533 -11.72 3.49 24.84
CA ASN A 533 -11.74 4.41 25.97
C ASN A 533 -12.82 5.50 25.84
N GLN A 534 -13.01 6.03 24.62
CA GLN A 534 -14.06 7.03 24.35
C GLN A 534 -15.46 6.44 24.54
N ARG A 535 -15.73 5.22 24.05
CA ARG A 535 -17.00 4.53 24.26
C ARG A 535 -17.31 4.30 25.74
N ASN A 536 -16.32 3.88 26.52
CA ASN A 536 -16.49 3.68 27.97
C ASN A 536 -16.74 4.99 28.72
N ALA A 537 -16.06 6.08 28.32
CA ALA A 537 -16.28 7.41 28.90
C ALA A 537 -17.67 8.01 28.54
N ALA A 538 -18.21 7.70 27.35
CA ALA A 538 -19.53 8.15 26.94
C ALA A 538 -20.68 7.32 27.54
N GLY A 539 -20.41 6.08 27.97
CA GLY A 539 -21.38 5.19 28.64
C GLY A 539 -21.40 5.30 30.17
N ALA A 540 -20.45 6.02 30.77
CA ALA A 540 -20.37 6.32 32.19
C ALA A 540 -20.97 7.71 32.51
#